data_5cf65487815c7fb5463963ccb2c75be7
#
_entry.id   5cf65487815c7fb5463963ccb2c75be7
#
_cell.length_a   1.000
_cell.length_b   1.000
_cell.length_c   1.000
_cell.angle_alpha   90.00
_cell.angle_beta   90.00
_cell.angle_gamma   90.00
#
_symmetry.space_group_name_H-M   'P 1'
#
loop_
_entity.id
_entity.type
_entity.pdbx_description
1 polymer ?
#
loop_
_entity_poly.entity_id
_entity_poly.type
_entity_poly.pdbx_seq_one_letter_code
_entity_poly.pdbx_strand_id
1 'polypeptide(L)'
;MSIDFSEYIACLDQSEHVHREALESSYHEAARLMSPRGLDNYLQGMRALCSMGRGQDLVITYVQEMPRVVKEVGEDVIPDVVAGLMKLASHTSGTVITMLVANLPLAARRLGDADLLRQFMGLIHQLAGKAPRGLRPMMEVLDELLSKLTLGGLRRWALWGTQAHARDLDGQMAYFGLQTDSSKAVFQKERRGTLFVDNQRKLNFYLRALWGRAFFMRPTAGDYETRKGLRPFIEDHFIHVPDAFDDYHGIKGVDLYRATIAFSLFHVGT
;
A
#
# COMPACT_ATOMS: atom_id res chain seq x y z
N MET A 1 -12.36 20.96 21.11
CA MET A 1 -13.68 20.30 20.98
C MET A 1 -13.48 18.86 21.37
N SER A 2 -14.09 18.41 22.44
CA SER A 2 -14.14 16.98 22.77
C SER A 2 -15.18 16.34 21.89
N ILE A 3 -14.77 15.42 21.02
CA ILE A 3 -15.71 14.63 20.22
C ILE A 3 -16.32 13.58 21.14
N ASP A 4 -17.62 13.46 21.09
CA ASP A 4 -18.31 12.35 21.74
C ASP A 4 -18.11 11.09 20.88
N PHE A 5 -17.16 10.25 21.26
CA PHE A 5 -16.89 8.99 20.58
C PHE A 5 -18.02 7.98 20.72
N SER A 6 -18.98 8.20 21.62
CA SER A 6 -20.07 7.24 21.86
C SER A 6 -20.88 6.89 20.63
N GLU A 7 -21.08 7.85 19.71
CA GLU A 7 -21.76 7.59 18.43
C GLU A 7 -20.94 6.72 17.45
N TYR A 8 -19.62 6.74 17.56
CA TYR A 8 -18.73 6.06 16.61
C TYR A 8 -18.30 4.67 17.09
N ILE A 9 -18.40 4.40 18.38
CA ILE A 9 -17.89 3.20 19.04
C ILE A 9 -18.99 2.28 19.60
N ALA A 10 -20.20 2.36 19.05
CA ALA A 10 -21.33 1.53 19.49
C ALA A 10 -21.05 0.01 19.42
N CYS A 11 -20.02 -0.41 18.68
CA CYS A 11 -19.57 -1.80 18.59
C CYS A 11 -18.46 -2.17 19.58
N LEU A 12 -17.87 -1.20 20.27
CA LEU A 12 -16.82 -1.45 21.24
C LEU A 12 -17.45 -1.65 22.61
N ASP A 13 -16.98 -2.66 23.33
CA ASP A 13 -17.42 -2.87 24.70
C ASP A 13 -16.92 -1.70 25.55
N GLN A 14 -17.87 -0.93 26.10
CA GLN A 14 -17.58 0.29 26.88
C GLN A 14 -16.84 0.01 28.21
N SER A 15 -16.68 -1.25 28.58
CA SER A 15 -16.00 -1.67 29.80
C SER A 15 -14.47 -1.61 29.74
N GLU A 16 -13.87 -1.47 28.54
CA GLU A 16 -12.41 -1.47 28.38
C GLU A 16 -11.83 -0.06 28.26
N HIS A 17 -11.39 0.52 29.37
CA HIS A 17 -10.67 1.81 29.42
C HIS A 17 -9.47 1.87 28.46
N VAL A 18 -8.80 0.74 28.23
CA VAL A 18 -7.62 0.64 27.33
C VAL A 18 -7.97 1.01 25.89
N HIS A 19 -9.12 0.58 25.40
CA HIS A 19 -9.57 0.91 24.03
C HIS A 19 -9.90 2.39 23.88
N ARG A 20 -10.42 3.02 24.91
CA ARG A 20 -10.75 4.45 24.90
C ARG A 20 -9.50 5.32 24.81
N GLU A 21 -8.49 5.05 25.62
CA GLU A 21 -7.22 5.79 25.56
C GLU A 21 -6.53 5.64 24.20
N ALA A 22 -6.53 4.43 23.62
CA ALA A 22 -5.99 4.18 22.28
C ALA A 22 -6.73 4.96 21.19
N LEU A 23 -8.07 5.03 21.29
CA LEU A 23 -8.90 5.79 20.36
C LEU A 23 -8.66 7.30 20.48
N GLU A 24 -8.59 7.84 21.70
CA GLU A 24 -8.33 9.26 21.96
C GLU A 24 -6.94 9.67 21.43
N SER A 25 -5.92 8.86 21.72
CA SER A 25 -4.54 9.08 21.21
C SER A 25 -4.49 9.09 19.68
N SER A 26 -5.08 8.08 19.05
CA SER A 26 -5.11 7.96 17.57
C SER A 26 -5.91 9.07 16.91
N TYR A 27 -7.01 9.50 17.54
CA TYR A 27 -7.79 10.65 17.07
C TYR A 27 -6.98 11.96 17.11
N HIS A 28 -6.20 12.18 18.17
CA HIS A 28 -5.34 13.36 18.25
C HIS A 28 -4.25 13.34 17.18
N GLU A 29 -3.71 12.18 16.85
CA GLU A 29 -2.77 12.03 15.72
C GLU A 29 -3.46 12.30 14.39
N ALA A 30 -4.64 11.71 14.14
CA ALA A 30 -5.44 11.95 12.95
C ALA A 30 -5.78 13.44 12.75
N ALA A 31 -6.22 14.12 13.83
CA ALA A 31 -6.56 15.55 13.79
C ALA A 31 -5.37 16.48 13.47
N ARG A 32 -4.13 16.02 13.69
CA ARG A 32 -2.91 16.77 13.31
C ARG A 32 -2.51 16.54 11.87
N LEU A 33 -2.87 15.39 11.30
CA LEU A 33 -2.43 14.96 9.96
C LEU A 33 -3.46 15.24 8.87
N MET A 34 -4.75 15.31 9.23
CA MET A 34 -5.86 15.36 8.30
C MET A 34 -6.54 16.73 8.31
N SER A 35 -7.10 17.10 7.16
CA SER A 35 -8.03 18.22 7.05
C SER A 35 -9.36 17.89 7.77
N PRO A 36 -10.24 18.86 8.02
CA PRO A 36 -11.57 18.60 8.56
C PRO A 36 -12.36 17.56 7.76
N ARG A 37 -12.24 17.57 6.43
CA ARG A 37 -12.87 16.58 5.54
C ARG A 37 -12.24 15.18 5.67
N GLY A 38 -10.91 15.13 5.73
CA GLY A 38 -10.19 13.87 5.94
C GLY A 38 -10.54 13.23 7.28
N LEU A 39 -10.63 14.05 8.34
CA LEU A 39 -11.02 13.60 9.66
C LEU A 39 -12.47 13.08 9.69
N ASP A 40 -13.40 13.73 8.99
CA ASP A 40 -14.78 13.26 8.84
C ASP A 40 -14.82 11.90 8.12
N ASN A 41 -14.10 11.76 7.00
CA ASN A 41 -13.97 10.48 6.29
C ASN A 41 -13.38 9.36 7.16
N TYR A 42 -12.39 9.68 7.99
CA TYR A 42 -11.78 8.75 8.94
C TYR A 42 -12.80 8.26 9.99
N LEU A 43 -13.58 9.16 10.57
CA LEU A 43 -14.62 8.83 11.56
C LEU A 43 -15.79 8.06 10.92
N GLN A 44 -16.21 8.44 9.73
CA GLN A 44 -17.23 7.68 8.96
C GLN A 44 -16.73 6.27 8.62
N GLY A 45 -15.46 6.12 8.29
CA GLY A 45 -14.83 4.83 8.07
C GLY A 45 -14.87 3.95 9.32
N MET A 46 -14.54 4.49 10.49
CA MET A 46 -14.66 3.80 11.77
C MET A 46 -16.10 3.31 12.01
N ARG A 47 -17.10 4.19 11.82
CA ARG A 47 -18.53 3.83 11.95
C ARG A 47 -18.94 2.71 10.98
N ALA A 48 -18.50 2.80 9.71
CA ALA A 48 -18.81 1.80 8.71
C ALA A 48 -18.22 0.41 9.06
N LEU A 49 -16.96 0.36 9.51
CA LEU A 49 -16.33 -0.89 9.96
C LEU A 49 -16.97 -1.45 11.23
N CYS A 50 -17.40 -0.57 12.16
CA CYS A 50 -18.15 -0.94 13.34
C CYS A 50 -19.47 -1.61 12.96
N SER A 51 -20.26 -1.01 12.06
CA SER A 51 -21.54 -1.56 11.59
C SER A 51 -21.40 -2.89 10.82
N MET A 52 -20.21 -3.20 10.32
CA MET A 52 -19.92 -4.45 9.63
C MET A 52 -19.93 -5.69 10.55
N GLY A 53 -19.77 -5.51 11.88
CA GLY A 53 -19.86 -6.58 12.88
C GLY A 53 -18.77 -7.66 12.75
N ARG A 54 -17.55 -7.29 12.31
CA ARG A 54 -16.43 -8.23 12.10
C ARG A 54 -15.43 -8.29 13.25
N GLY A 55 -15.77 -7.70 14.39
CA GLY A 55 -14.98 -7.70 15.62
C GLY A 55 -14.41 -6.33 15.95
N GLN A 56 -14.15 -6.13 17.24
CA GLN A 56 -13.62 -4.87 17.79
C GLN A 56 -12.18 -4.61 17.32
N ASP A 57 -11.37 -5.66 17.23
CA ASP A 57 -9.97 -5.59 16.82
C ASP A 57 -9.81 -4.90 15.46
N LEU A 58 -10.73 -5.16 14.52
CA LEU A 58 -10.71 -4.50 13.22
C LEU A 58 -10.86 -2.99 13.33
N VAL A 59 -11.81 -2.54 14.15
CA VAL A 59 -12.08 -1.10 14.32
C VAL A 59 -10.92 -0.42 15.03
N ILE A 60 -10.40 -1.04 16.08
CA ILE A 60 -9.26 -0.51 16.85
C ILE A 60 -8.03 -0.43 15.95
N THR A 61 -7.72 -1.49 15.22
CA THR A 61 -6.58 -1.51 14.29
C THR A 61 -6.74 -0.43 13.21
N TYR A 62 -7.94 -0.27 12.64
CA TYR A 62 -8.20 0.78 11.66
C TYR A 62 -7.92 2.18 12.23
N VAL A 63 -8.41 2.45 13.43
CA VAL A 63 -8.23 3.76 14.09
C VAL A 63 -6.76 4.04 14.35
N GLN A 64 -5.99 3.05 14.76
CA GLN A 64 -4.57 3.18 15.05
C GLN A 64 -3.69 3.31 13.79
N GLU A 65 -4.04 2.60 12.72
CA GLU A 65 -3.15 2.48 11.56
C GLU A 65 -3.47 3.49 10.43
N MET A 66 -4.73 3.95 10.31
CA MET A 66 -5.08 4.90 9.25
C MET A 66 -4.32 6.24 9.28
N PRO A 67 -4.05 6.87 10.45
CA PRO A 67 -3.22 8.06 10.48
C PRO A 67 -1.82 7.83 9.87
N ARG A 68 -1.23 6.65 10.08
CA ARG A 68 0.05 6.27 9.49
C ARG A 68 -0.03 6.10 7.98
N VAL A 69 -1.13 5.52 7.47
CA VAL A 69 -1.39 5.41 6.03
C VAL A 69 -1.50 6.79 5.41
N VAL A 70 -2.28 7.69 6.01
CA VAL A 70 -2.46 9.07 5.54
C VAL A 70 -1.16 9.84 5.50
N LYS A 71 -0.29 9.64 6.48
CA LYS A 71 1.05 10.24 6.51
C LYS A 71 1.91 9.88 5.29
N GLU A 72 1.75 8.68 4.75
CA GLU A 72 2.54 8.19 3.61
C GLU A 72 1.94 8.57 2.25
N VAL A 73 0.62 8.50 2.10
CA VAL A 73 -0.05 8.61 0.78
C VAL A 73 -1.17 9.66 0.72
N GLY A 74 -1.45 10.37 1.82
CA GLY A 74 -2.48 11.40 1.87
C GLY A 74 -3.86 10.88 2.29
N GLU A 75 -4.76 11.81 2.63
CA GLU A 75 -6.08 11.50 3.21
C GLU A 75 -7.15 11.08 2.19
N ASP A 76 -6.94 11.41 0.91
CA ASP A 76 -7.89 11.10 -0.16
C ASP A 76 -8.09 9.59 -0.39
N VAL A 77 -7.19 8.77 0.15
CA VAL A 77 -7.26 7.30 0.05
C VAL A 77 -8.24 6.67 1.04
N ILE A 78 -8.64 7.39 2.10
CA ILE A 78 -9.47 6.84 3.18
C ILE A 78 -10.78 6.22 2.68
N PRO A 79 -11.61 6.92 1.86
CA PRO A 79 -12.87 6.35 1.38
C PRO A 79 -12.66 5.07 0.55
N ASP A 80 -11.61 5.03 -0.27
CA ASP A 80 -11.30 3.88 -1.13
C ASP A 80 -10.86 2.68 -0.31
N VAL A 81 -10.03 2.89 0.71
CA VAL A 81 -9.60 1.84 1.65
C VAL A 81 -10.82 1.27 2.39
N VAL A 82 -11.66 2.13 2.96
CA VAL A 82 -12.86 1.68 3.69
C VAL A 82 -13.79 0.88 2.77
N ALA A 83 -14.07 1.39 1.57
CA ALA A 83 -14.89 0.69 0.59
C ALA A 83 -14.28 -0.68 0.20
N GLY A 84 -12.96 -0.74 0.04
CA GLY A 84 -12.23 -1.97 -0.22
C GLY A 84 -12.35 -2.99 0.93
N LEU A 85 -12.20 -2.55 2.17
CA LEU A 85 -12.35 -3.40 3.36
C LEU A 85 -13.78 -3.94 3.50
N MET A 86 -14.79 -3.10 3.25
CA MET A 86 -16.20 -3.52 3.27
C MET A 86 -16.50 -4.59 2.19
N LYS A 87 -15.94 -4.43 0.98
CA LYS A 87 -16.09 -5.45 -0.08
C LYS A 87 -15.43 -6.78 0.30
N LEU A 88 -14.33 -6.76 1.03
CA LEU A 88 -13.64 -7.96 1.49
C LEU A 88 -14.45 -8.76 2.52
N ALA A 89 -15.35 -8.13 3.24
CA ALA A 89 -16.15 -8.78 4.28
C ALA A 89 -17.01 -9.96 3.78
N SER A 90 -17.39 -9.96 2.50
CA SER A 90 -18.14 -11.06 1.87
C SER A 90 -17.25 -12.24 1.48
N HIS A 91 -15.93 -12.06 1.40
CA HIS A 91 -15.01 -13.05 0.85
C HIS A 91 -14.01 -13.61 1.88
N THR A 92 -13.81 -12.94 3.02
CA THR A 92 -12.82 -13.35 4.01
C THR A 92 -13.26 -13.08 5.44
N SER A 93 -12.51 -13.62 6.41
CA SER A 93 -12.79 -13.45 7.85
C SER A 93 -12.38 -12.07 8.36
N GLY A 94 -12.99 -11.63 9.46
CA GLY A 94 -12.60 -10.41 10.17
C GLY A 94 -11.11 -10.39 10.52
N THR A 95 -10.56 -11.51 10.97
CA THR A 95 -9.12 -11.64 11.29
C THR A 95 -8.22 -11.29 10.10
N VAL A 96 -8.53 -11.79 8.90
CA VAL A 96 -7.72 -11.48 7.69
C VAL A 96 -7.85 -10.01 7.31
N ILE A 97 -9.04 -9.41 7.46
CA ILE A 97 -9.23 -7.98 7.22
C ILE A 97 -8.43 -7.16 8.24
N THR A 98 -8.43 -7.55 9.51
CA THR A 98 -7.62 -6.90 10.56
C THR A 98 -6.12 -6.98 10.24
N MET A 99 -5.63 -8.15 9.80
CA MET A 99 -4.24 -8.30 9.35
C MET A 99 -3.92 -7.41 8.15
N LEU A 100 -4.84 -7.28 7.19
CA LEU A 100 -4.67 -6.36 6.07
C LEU A 100 -4.55 -4.92 6.57
N VAL A 101 -5.44 -4.47 7.45
CA VAL A 101 -5.41 -3.11 8.01
C VAL A 101 -4.10 -2.86 8.74
N ALA A 102 -3.63 -3.80 9.55
CA ALA A 102 -2.34 -3.71 10.25
C ALA A 102 -1.14 -3.59 9.28
N ASN A 103 -1.24 -4.14 8.07
CA ASN A 103 -0.21 -4.07 7.04
C ASN A 103 -0.35 -2.85 6.09
N LEU A 104 -1.46 -2.11 6.14
CA LEU A 104 -1.66 -0.96 5.25
C LEU A 104 -0.59 0.13 5.39
N PRO A 105 -0.10 0.52 6.59
CA PRO A 105 0.97 1.51 6.71
C PRO A 105 2.27 1.05 6.04
N LEU A 106 2.60 -0.23 6.16
CA LEU A 106 3.73 -0.83 5.46
C LEU A 106 3.55 -0.75 3.95
N ALA A 107 2.38 -1.17 3.45
CA ALA A 107 2.05 -1.12 2.03
C ALA A 107 2.07 0.33 1.51
N ALA A 108 1.45 1.28 2.22
CA ALA A 108 1.46 2.70 1.87
C ALA A 108 2.89 3.26 1.76
N ARG A 109 3.74 2.97 2.75
CA ARG A 109 5.14 3.39 2.74
C ARG A 109 5.94 2.77 1.61
N ARG A 110 5.73 1.48 1.30
CA ARG A 110 6.47 0.75 0.25
C ARG A 110 6.00 1.11 -1.16
N LEU A 111 4.73 1.42 -1.32
CA LEU A 111 4.17 1.84 -2.59
C LEU A 111 4.37 3.34 -2.85
N GLY A 112 4.34 4.17 -1.79
CA GLY A 112 4.67 5.60 -1.83
C GLY A 112 3.69 6.48 -2.63
N ASP A 113 2.56 5.91 -3.06
CA ASP A 113 1.57 6.60 -3.89
C ASP A 113 0.15 6.08 -3.62
N ALA A 114 -0.85 6.99 -3.64
CA ALA A 114 -2.23 6.68 -3.34
C ALA A 114 -2.86 5.74 -4.40
N ASP A 115 -2.55 5.95 -5.68
CA ASP A 115 -3.10 5.12 -6.75
C ASP A 115 -2.51 3.72 -6.75
N LEU A 116 -1.23 3.58 -6.39
CA LEU A 116 -0.63 2.27 -6.17
C LEU A 116 -1.26 1.55 -4.98
N LEU A 117 -1.60 2.26 -3.91
CA LEU A 117 -2.31 1.66 -2.77
C LEU A 117 -3.73 1.22 -3.16
N ARG A 118 -4.46 2.00 -3.97
CA ARG A 118 -5.76 1.60 -4.54
C ARG A 118 -5.63 0.33 -5.39
N GLN A 119 -4.62 0.27 -6.25
CA GLN A 119 -4.35 -0.91 -7.08
C GLN A 119 -3.97 -2.14 -6.22
N PHE A 120 -3.20 -1.95 -5.15
CA PHE A 120 -2.91 -3.00 -4.18
C PHE A 120 -4.19 -3.53 -3.53
N MET A 121 -5.09 -2.65 -3.06
CA MET A 121 -6.40 -3.06 -2.53
C MET A 121 -7.23 -3.83 -3.56
N GLY A 122 -7.19 -3.42 -4.82
CA GLY A 122 -7.81 -4.15 -5.94
C GLY A 122 -7.22 -5.55 -6.13
N LEU A 123 -5.90 -5.71 -6.01
CA LEU A 123 -5.24 -7.02 -6.06
C LEU A 123 -5.70 -7.91 -4.90
N ILE A 124 -5.73 -7.40 -3.68
CA ILE A 124 -6.20 -8.14 -2.50
C ILE A 124 -7.64 -8.60 -2.69
N HIS A 125 -8.50 -7.74 -3.24
CA HIS A 125 -9.88 -8.12 -3.54
C HIS A 125 -9.98 -9.25 -4.58
N GLN A 126 -9.18 -9.21 -5.65
CA GLN A 126 -9.10 -10.29 -6.63
C GLN A 126 -8.65 -11.62 -6.00
N LEU A 127 -7.65 -11.55 -5.10
CA LEU A 127 -7.15 -12.73 -4.38
C LEU A 127 -8.18 -13.30 -3.42
N ALA A 128 -8.97 -12.46 -2.75
CA ALA A 128 -10.06 -12.90 -1.88
C ALA A 128 -11.09 -13.77 -2.62
N GLY A 129 -11.35 -13.46 -3.90
CA GLY A 129 -12.24 -14.26 -4.73
C GLY A 129 -11.61 -15.52 -5.33
N LYS A 130 -10.29 -15.51 -5.61
CA LYS A 130 -9.62 -16.59 -6.36
C LYS A 130 -8.81 -17.55 -5.48
N ALA A 131 -8.21 -17.04 -4.40
CA ALA A 131 -7.35 -17.79 -3.49
C ALA A 131 -7.53 -17.32 -2.03
N PRO A 132 -8.74 -17.44 -1.45
CA PRO A 132 -9.04 -16.88 -0.13
C PRO A 132 -8.15 -17.45 0.98
N ARG A 133 -7.71 -18.71 0.88
CA ARG A 133 -6.81 -19.35 1.84
C ARG A 133 -5.38 -18.81 1.80
N GLY A 134 -4.97 -18.24 0.68
CA GLY A 134 -3.65 -17.64 0.50
C GLY A 134 -3.50 -16.26 1.15
N LEU A 135 -4.59 -15.54 1.42
CA LEU A 135 -4.50 -14.17 1.92
C LEU A 135 -3.81 -14.07 3.28
N ARG A 136 -4.16 -14.92 4.24
CA ARG A 136 -3.56 -14.89 5.57
C ARG A 136 -2.04 -15.12 5.53
N PRO A 137 -1.53 -16.22 4.93
CA PRO A 137 -0.09 -16.42 4.80
C PRO A 137 0.61 -15.30 4.03
N MET A 138 -0.03 -14.72 3.00
CA MET A 138 0.51 -13.59 2.26
C MET A 138 0.69 -12.35 3.16
N MET A 139 -0.27 -12.05 4.04
CA MET A 139 -0.14 -10.93 4.98
C MET A 139 1.02 -11.13 5.96
N GLU A 140 1.31 -12.35 6.36
CA GLU A 140 2.42 -12.70 7.26
C GLU A 140 3.80 -12.45 6.63
N VAL A 141 3.91 -12.53 5.29
CA VAL A 141 5.17 -12.31 4.53
C VAL A 141 5.15 -11.03 3.68
N LEU A 142 4.16 -10.17 3.87
CA LEU A 142 3.94 -9.00 3.01
C LEU A 142 5.13 -8.02 3.01
N ASP A 143 5.81 -7.85 4.14
CA ASP A 143 7.01 -7.00 4.21
C ASP A 143 8.12 -7.53 3.30
N GLU A 144 8.37 -8.83 3.32
CA GLU A 144 9.35 -9.45 2.42
C GLU A 144 8.95 -9.26 0.95
N LEU A 145 7.70 -9.52 0.61
CA LEU A 145 7.18 -9.35 -0.74
C LEU A 145 7.36 -7.91 -1.24
N LEU A 146 6.86 -6.92 -0.49
CA LEU A 146 6.93 -5.51 -0.89
C LEU A 146 8.34 -4.90 -0.76
N SER A 147 9.26 -5.54 -0.02
CA SER A 147 10.66 -5.10 0.02
C SER A 147 11.46 -5.48 -1.21
N LYS A 148 10.99 -6.41 -2.03
CA LYS A 148 11.70 -6.98 -3.17
C LYS A 148 10.93 -6.90 -4.48
N LEU A 149 9.62 -6.75 -4.43
CA LEU A 149 8.75 -6.71 -5.60
C LEU A 149 8.15 -5.31 -5.75
N THR A 150 8.00 -4.88 -7.00
CA THR A 150 7.07 -3.82 -7.36
C THR A 150 5.63 -4.33 -7.26
N LEU A 151 4.64 -3.46 -7.30
CA LEU A 151 3.23 -3.87 -7.32
C LEU A 151 2.92 -4.77 -8.53
N GLY A 152 3.50 -4.46 -9.71
CA GLY A 152 3.36 -5.30 -10.91
C GLY A 152 3.99 -6.68 -10.73
N GLY A 153 5.18 -6.76 -10.10
CA GLY A 153 5.83 -8.03 -9.75
C GLY A 153 5.00 -8.84 -8.75
N LEU A 154 4.48 -8.19 -7.72
CA LEU A 154 3.58 -8.81 -6.74
C LEU A 154 2.32 -9.36 -7.40
N ARG A 155 1.72 -8.61 -8.33
CA ARG A 155 0.55 -9.04 -9.10
C ARG A 155 0.84 -10.29 -9.92
N ARG A 156 1.95 -10.34 -10.66
CA ARG A 156 2.32 -11.52 -11.46
C ARG A 156 2.60 -12.73 -10.59
N TRP A 157 3.34 -12.56 -9.50
CA TRP A 157 3.59 -13.61 -8.51
C TRP A 157 2.28 -14.16 -7.93
N ALA A 158 1.37 -13.28 -7.53
CA ALA A 158 0.08 -13.66 -6.95
C ALA A 158 -0.84 -14.35 -7.98
N LEU A 159 -0.90 -13.85 -9.22
CA LEU A 159 -1.70 -14.46 -10.29
C LEU A 159 -1.19 -15.86 -10.65
N TRP A 160 0.13 -16.05 -10.70
CA TRP A 160 0.71 -17.37 -10.90
C TRP A 160 0.26 -18.35 -9.82
N GLY A 161 0.34 -17.95 -8.55
CA GLY A 161 -0.10 -18.77 -7.41
C GLY A 161 -1.58 -19.14 -7.48
N THR A 162 -2.45 -18.19 -7.87
CA THR A 162 -3.89 -18.47 -8.04
C THR A 162 -4.17 -19.48 -9.16
N GLN A 163 -3.40 -19.45 -10.24
CA GLN A 163 -3.57 -20.37 -11.36
C GLN A 163 -3.01 -21.75 -11.03
N ALA A 164 -1.81 -21.82 -10.46
CA ALA A 164 -1.15 -23.08 -10.13
C ALA A 164 -1.90 -23.87 -9.06
N HIS A 165 -2.52 -23.19 -8.09
CA HIS A 165 -3.19 -23.78 -6.94
C HIS A 165 -4.69 -23.50 -6.91
N ALA A 166 -5.34 -23.39 -8.09
CA ALA A 166 -6.75 -23.02 -8.19
C ALA A 166 -7.72 -23.96 -7.43
N ARG A 167 -7.34 -25.23 -7.27
CA ARG A 167 -8.14 -26.28 -6.61
C ARG A 167 -7.45 -26.90 -5.40
N ASP A 168 -6.28 -26.41 -5.04
CA ASP A 168 -5.45 -26.94 -3.96
C ASP A 168 -5.33 -25.89 -2.85
N LEU A 169 -6.15 -26.02 -1.81
CA LEU A 169 -6.21 -25.06 -0.70
C LEU A 169 -4.93 -25.05 0.15
N ASP A 170 -4.31 -26.22 0.35
CA ASP A 170 -3.06 -26.32 1.11
C ASP A 170 -1.90 -25.76 0.28
N GLY A 171 -1.89 -26.03 -1.02
CA GLY A 171 -0.97 -25.42 -1.96
C GLY A 171 -1.10 -23.89 -2.02
N GLN A 172 -2.33 -23.34 -1.94
CA GLN A 172 -2.52 -21.89 -1.80
C GLN A 172 -1.82 -21.35 -0.56
N MET A 173 -2.08 -21.95 0.61
CA MET A 173 -1.46 -21.49 1.86
C MET A 173 0.06 -21.56 1.80
N ALA A 174 0.62 -22.66 1.36
CA ALA A 174 2.06 -22.85 1.26
C ALA A 174 2.72 -21.90 0.23
N TYR A 175 2.07 -21.71 -0.94
CA TYR A 175 2.56 -20.80 -1.97
C TYR A 175 2.59 -19.36 -1.49
N PHE A 176 1.45 -18.85 -1.01
CA PHE A 176 1.32 -17.46 -0.58
C PHE A 176 2.11 -17.15 0.69
N GLY A 177 2.47 -18.14 1.49
CA GLY A 177 3.39 -18.04 2.62
C GLY A 177 4.88 -18.17 2.26
N LEU A 178 5.27 -18.15 0.97
CA LEU A 178 6.65 -18.35 0.49
C LEU A 178 7.28 -19.67 0.95
N GLN A 179 6.49 -20.71 1.19
CA GLN A 179 6.97 -21.99 1.72
C GLN A 179 7.35 -22.97 0.61
N THR A 180 6.80 -22.82 -0.61
CA THR A 180 7.08 -23.72 -1.75
C THR A 180 8.26 -23.24 -2.59
N ASP A 181 8.98 -24.17 -3.21
CA ASP A 181 10.06 -23.85 -4.16
C ASP A 181 9.55 -23.09 -5.37
N SER A 182 8.35 -23.40 -5.84
CA SER A 182 7.70 -22.68 -6.95
C SER A 182 7.42 -21.23 -6.58
N SER A 183 6.91 -20.97 -5.37
CA SER A 183 6.67 -19.60 -4.87
C SER A 183 7.96 -18.80 -4.83
N LYS A 184 9.03 -19.38 -4.26
CA LYS A 184 10.35 -18.76 -4.17
C LYS A 184 10.97 -18.52 -5.57
N ALA A 185 10.82 -19.47 -6.50
CA ALA A 185 11.33 -19.32 -7.85
C ALA A 185 10.63 -18.19 -8.60
N VAL A 186 9.29 -18.10 -8.53
CA VAL A 186 8.54 -16.99 -9.13
C VAL A 186 8.89 -15.67 -8.46
N PHE A 187 8.99 -15.64 -7.13
CA PHE A 187 9.42 -14.46 -6.37
C PHE A 187 10.79 -13.95 -6.84
N GLN A 188 11.78 -14.82 -6.97
CA GLN A 188 13.10 -14.44 -7.48
C GLN A 188 13.07 -13.93 -8.93
N LYS A 189 12.23 -14.55 -9.79
CA LYS A 189 12.04 -14.10 -11.17
C LYS A 189 11.42 -12.70 -11.26
N GLU A 190 10.46 -12.40 -10.40
CA GLU A 190 9.74 -11.11 -10.39
C GLU A 190 10.49 -10.02 -9.62
N ARG A 191 11.56 -10.36 -8.93
CA ARG A 191 12.38 -9.41 -8.17
C ARG A 191 13.06 -8.43 -9.14
N ARG A 192 12.91 -7.13 -8.84
CA ARG A 192 13.58 -6.06 -9.57
C ARG A 192 14.84 -5.58 -8.84
N GLY A 193 15.78 -4.99 -9.60
CA GLY A 193 17.08 -4.60 -9.05
C GLY A 193 17.00 -3.43 -8.06
N THR A 194 16.66 -2.24 -8.55
CA THR A 194 16.63 -1.00 -7.75
C THR A 194 15.21 -0.44 -7.71
N LEU A 195 14.60 -0.39 -6.53
CA LEU A 195 13.28 0.19 -6.35
C LEU A 195 13.36 1.71 -6.16
N PHE A 196 12.41 2.45 -6.75
CA PHE A 196 12.30 3.90 -6.60
C PHE A 196 12.13 4.30 -5.13
N VAL A 197 11.23 3.65 -4.40
CA VAL A 197 10.90 3.99 -3.01
C VAL A 197 12.12 3.96 -2.08
N ASP A 198 13.05 3.02 -2.30
CA ASP A 198 14.27 2.92 -1.50
C ASP A 198 15.29 4.04 -1.81
N ASN A 199 15.15 4.70 -2.95
CA ASN A 199 16.08 5.72 -3.43
C ASN A 199 15.48 7.12 -3.54
N GLN A 200 14.18 7.29 -3.37
CA GLN A 200 13.45 8.56 -3.54
C GLN A 200 14.10 9.72 -2.77
N ARG A 201 14.47 9.50 -1.51
CA ARG A 201 15.13 10.54 -0.70
C ARG A 201 16.48 10.96 -1.27
N LYS A 202 17.30 10.00 -1.73
CA LYS A 202 18.61 10.28 -2.35
C LYS A 202 18.45 11.04 -3.67
N LEU A 203 17.44 10.68 -4.45
CA LEU A 203 17.11 11.34 -5.72
C LEU A 203 16.61 12.77 -5.49
N ASN A 204 15.81 13.02 -4.46
CA ASN A 204 15.42 14.37 -4.05
C ASN A 204 16.62 15.24 -3.65
N PHE A 205 17.56 14.71 -2.89
CA PHE A 205 18.79 15.45 -2.57
C PHE A 205 19.64 15.72 -3.81
N TYR A 206 19.74 14.77 -4.73
CA TYR A 206 20.43 14.93 -6.00
C TYR A 206 19.81 16.05 -6.85
N LEU A 207 18.49 16.05 -7.03
CA LEU A 207 17.78 17.09 -7.77
C LEU A 207 17.92 18.47 -7.09
N ARG A 208 17.82 18.51 -5.77
CA ARG A 208 18.02 19.75 -5.01
C ARG A 208 19.42 20.30 -5.16
N ALA A 209 20.43 19.45 -5.21
CA ALA A 209 21.82 19.88 -5.46
C ALA A 209 22.01 20.46 -6.87
N LEU A 210 21.31 19.92 -7.88
CA LEU A 210 21.41 20.40 -9.26
C LEU A 210 20.61 21.68 -9.55
N TRP A 211 19.39 21.79 -8.98
CA TRP A 211 18.45 22.88 -9.33
C TRP A 211 18.06 23.78 -8.15
N GLY A 212 18.64 23.59 -6.97
CA GLY A 212 18.39 24.42 -5.79
C GLY A 212 17.00 24.29 -5.15
N ARG A 213 16.13 23.43 -5.69
CA ARG A 213 14.74 23.22 -5.21
C ARG A 213 14.38 21.76 -5.10
N ALA A 214 13.38 21.44 -4.27
CA ALA A 214 12.82 20.11 -4.18
C ALA A 214 11.83 19.86 -5.33
N PHE A 215 11.73 18.60 -5.76
CA PHE A 215 10.79 18.14 -6.77
C PHE A 215 9.91 17.05 -6.19
N PHE A 216 8.65 17.04 -6.62
CA PHE A 216 7.73 15.98 -6.25
C PHE A 216 7.84 14.85 -7.27
N MET A 217 8.18 13.67 -6.80
CA MET A 217 8.31 12.47 -7.63
C MET A 217 7.28 11.44 -7.21
N ARG A 218 6.65 10.79 -8.19
CA ARG A 218 5.69 9.68 -7.99
C ARG A 218 6.14 8.45 -8.74
N PRO A 219 6.04 7.25 -8.12
CA PRO A 219 6.27 6.01 -8.85
C PRO A 219 5.12 5.73 -9.82
N THR A 220 5.45 5.16 -10.98
CA THR A 220 4.46 4.62 -11.90
C THR A 220 4.49 3.11 -11.82
N ALA A 221 3.32 2.46 -11.69
CA ALA A 221 3.26 1.01 -11.83
C ALA A 221 3.74 0.63 -13.23
N GLY A 222 4.86 -0.08 -13.28
CA GLY A 222 5.44 -0.58 -14.52
C GLY A 222 4.65 -1.76 -15.09
N ASP A 223 3.35 -1.59 -15.30
CA ASP A 223 2.58 -2.55 -16.07
C ASP A 223 3.06 -2.48 -17.53
N TYR A 224 3.61 -3.56 -18.00
CA TYR A 224 4.12 -3.73 -19.38
C TYR A 224 3.10 -3.37 -20.47
N GLU A 225 1.84 -3.21 -20.13
CA GLU A 225 0.76 -2.86 -21.04
C GLU A 225 0.69 -1.36 -21.38
N THR A 226 1.27 -0.50 -20.56
CA THR A 226 1.32 0.93 -20.86
C THR A 226 2.75 1.36 -21.19
N ARG A 227 3.00 1.71 -22.44
CA ARG A 227 4.28 2.32 -22.88
C ARG A 227 4.72 3.54 -22.04
N LYS A 228 3.79 4.15 -21.31
CA LYS A 228 4.04 5.27 -20.40
C LYS A 228 4.74 4.83 -19.11
N GLY A 229 4.50 3.61 -18.61
CA GLY A 229 5.06 3.14 -17.33
C GLY A 229 6.57 2.91 -17.31
N LEU A 230 7.22 2.82 -18.46
CA LEU A 230 8.67 2.60 -18.57
C LEU A 230 9.48 3.88 -18.81
N ARG A 231 8.83 5.00 -19.09
CA ARG A 231 9.50 6.29 -19.34
C ARG A 231 9.02 7.30 -18.31
N PRO A 232 9.93 8.07 -17.69
CA PRO A 232 9.53 9.18 -16.86
C PRO A 232 8.83 10.23 -17.70
N PHE A 233 7.83 10.86 -17.11
CA PHE A 233 7.10 11.99 -17.71
C PHE A 233 6.71 12.98 -16.60
N ILE A 234 6.38 14.20 -16.98
CA ILE A 234 5.93 15.24 -16.05
C ILE A 234 4.46 15.52 -16.32
N GLU A 235 3.66 15.43 -15.27
CA GLU A 235 2.23 15.72 -15.29
C GLU A 235 1.83 16.34 -13.95
N ASP A 236 1.01 17.39 -13.96
CA ASP A 236 0.50 18.07 -12.76
C ASP A 236 1.58 18.43 -11.72
N HIS A 237 2.75 18.93 -12.18
CA HIS A 237 3.91 19.27 -11.34
C HIS A 237 4.63 18.09 -10.68
N PHE A 238 4.25 16.86 -10.99
CA PHE A 238 4.93 15.65 -10.53
C PHE A 238 5.82 15.07 -11.63
N ILE A 239 7.00 14.61 -11.22
CA ILE A 239 7.84 13.77 -12.05
C ILE A 239 7.41 12.32 -11.80
N HIS A 240 6.81 11.70 -12.81
CA HIS A 240 6.45 10.29 -12.78
C HIS A 240 7.65 9.47 -13.20
N VAL A 241 8.09 8.55 -12.34
CA VAL A 241 9.25 7.69 -12.57
C VAL A 241 8.88 6.23 -12.47
N PRO A 242 9.52 5.32 -13.24
CA PRO A 242 9.32 3.89 -13.08
C PRO A 242 9.55 3.45 -11.64
N ASP A 243 8.72 2.53 -11.15
CA ASP A 243 8.79 1.99 -9.79
C ASP A 243 10.06 1.14 -9.54
N ALA A 244 10.69 0.61 -10.60
CA ALA A 244 11.98 -0.07 -10.52
C ALA A 244 12.82 0.13 -11.80
N PHE A 245 14.14 0.12 -11.62
CA PHE A 245 15.12 -0.07 -12.71
C PHE A 245 16.01 -1.27 -12.40
N ASP A 246 16.14 -2.16 -13.37
CA ASP A 246 17.18 -3.18 -13.37
C ASP A 246 18.53 -2.55 -13.78
N ASP A 247 19.63 -3.15 -13.33
CA ASP A 247 20.95 -2.75 -13.80
C ASP A 247 21.06 -3.03 -15.32
N TYR A 248 21.64 -2.09 -16.07
CA TYR A 248 21.70 -2.17 -17.52
C TYR A 248 23.14 -1.93 -18.01
N HIS A 249 23.72 -2.92 -18.68
CA HIS A 249 25.08 -2.85 -19.22
C HIS A 249 26.15 -2.33 -18.25
N GLY A 250 26.09 -2.75 -16.98
CA GLY A 250 27.03 -2.33 -15.93
C GLY A 250 26.67 -1.00 -15.26
N ILE A 251 25.63 -0.30 -15.71
CA ILE A 251 25.08 0.90 -15.09
C ILE A 251 24.10 0.46 -14.01
N LYS A 252 24.28 0.96 -12.78
CA LYS A 252 23.38 0.63 -11.67
C LYS A 252 22.03 1.31 -11.83
N GLY A 253 20.94 0.66 -11.41
CA GLY A 253 19.59 1.21 -11.48
C GLY A 253 19.45 2.59 -10.82
N VAL A 254 20.21 2.89 -9.76
CA VAL A 254 20.23 4.23 -9.14
C VAL A 254 20.79 5.30 -10.07
N ASP A 255 21.76 4.98 -10.89
CA ASP A 255 22.36 5.91 -11.85
C ASP A 255 21.44 6.09 -13.07
N LEU A 256 20.70 5.05 -13.45
CA LEU A 256 19.62 5.18 -14.42
C LEU A 256 18.52 6.12 -13.94
N TYR A 257 18.13 6.05 -12.65
CA TYR A 257 17.20 7.02 -12.05
C TYR A 257 17.73 8.45 -12.15
N ARG A 258 19.00 8.69 -11.73
CA ARG A 258 19.63 10.02 -11.78
C ARG A 258 19.64 10.60 -13.19
N ALA A 259 20.08 9.80 -14.17
CA ALA A 259 20.13 10.22 -15.56
C ALA A 259 18.73 10.53 -16.11
N THR A 260 17.77 9.66 -15.85
CA THR A 260 16.43 9.72 -16.38
C THR A 260 15.64 10.93 -15.81
N ILE A 261 15.74 11.18 -14.51
CA ILE A 261 15.07 12.30 -13.85
C ILE A 261 15.70 13.64 -14.27
N ALA A 262 17.04 13.68 -14.34
CA ALA A 262 17.75 14.87 -14.80
C ALA A 262 17.35 15.23 -16.24
N PHE A 263 17.30 14.23 -17.14
CA PHE A 263 16.90 14.41 -18.54
C PHE A 263 15.46 14.89 -18.69
N SER A 264 14.53 14.37 -17.90
CA SER A 264 13.13 14.80 -17.91
C SER A 264 12.96 16.27 -17.55
N LEU A 265 13.76 16.79 -16.60
CA LEU A 265 13.72 18.19 -16.19
C LEU A 265 14.35 19.14 -17.23
N PHE A 266 15.33 18.68 -18.00
CA PHE A 266 15.91 19.49 -19.07
C PHE A 266 14.93 19.78 -20.20
N HIS A 267 13.99 18.86 -20.49
CA HIS A 267 13.01 19.02 -21.57
C HIS A 267 11.80 19.89 -21.23
N VAL A 268 11.60 20.23 -19.98
CA VAL A 268 10.47 21.07 -19.51
C VAL A 268 10.91 22.50 -19.16
N GLY A 269 12.21 22.73 -19.10
CA GLY A 269 12.80 24.05 -18.80
C GLY A 269 13.15 24.89 -20.02
N THR A 270 12.81 24.43 -21.22
CA THR A 270 12.84 25.18 -22.48
C THR A 270 11.42 25.37 -22.99
#